data_c68e3405f9a275cfcec61d6ce756a85f
#
_entry.id   c68e3405f9a275cfcec61d6ce756a85f
#
_cell.length_a   1.000
_cell.length_b   1.000
_cell.length_c   1.000
_cell.angle_alpha   90.00
_cell.angle_beta   90.00
_cell.angle_gamma   90.00
#
_symmetry.space_group_name_H-M   'P 1'
#
loop_
_entity.id
_entity.type
_entity.pdbx_description
1 polymer ?
#
loop_
_entity_poly.entity_id
_entity_poly.type
_entity_poly.pdbx_seq_one_letter_code
_entity_poly.pdbx_strand_id
1 'polypeptide(L)'
;MTNRLIYILLAAIAAILPASAAVRTSLGAPDLDAIRTASTDEASPYYYPTLLEKFSHNDTVMTDVEFQYFYYGALFQEDYDPYREQTDAATHMQLLPLFNKKEWSRAERRQIQAHAERCLLDIPTNLRQLTNLIYVYEQNGKVDLARIWQYKLNHLLLVIASSGNGLTPETAWVVVYPQDEYDFLNLSGITAKDQQFTPPSCDYIIVNRKTESSPEGYYFNIAELIRQYYIKHPSEADDAQLPDDAPQEQPQSTDPQQ
;
A
#
# COMPACT_ATOMS: atom_id res chain seq x y z
N MET A 1 1.44 -3.64 27.06
CA MET A 1 2.17 -4.62 26.21
C MET A 1 2.01 -4.34 24.72
N THR A 2 1.11 -3.45 24.33
CA THR A 2 0.89 -2.96 22.94
C THR A 2 2.13 -2.33 22.30
N ASN A 3 3.05 -1.79 23.10
CA ASN A 3 4.29 -1.20 22.60
C ASN A 3 5.34 -2.21 22.10
N ARG A 4 5.26 -3.49 22.47
CA ARG A 4 6.28 -4.46 22.04
C ARG A 4 6.12 -4.92 20.59
N LEU A 5 4.91 -5.06 20.10
CA LEU A 5 4.66 -5.40 18.69
C LEU A 5 5.03 -4.25 17.74
N ILE A 6 4.65 -3.02 18.11
CA ILE A 6 5.06 -1.81 17.40
C ILE A 6 6.59 -1.65 17.45
N TYR A 7 7.25 -1.97 18.56
CA TYR A 7 8.72 -1.90 18.68
C TYR A 7 9.46 -2.99 17.90
N ILE A 8 8.87 -4.16 17.68
CA ILE A 8 9.47 -5.21 16.82
C ILE A 8 9.38 -4.78 15.35
N LEU A 9 8.27 -4.16 14.93
CA LEU A 9 8.13 -3.56 13.60
C LEU A 9 9.09 -2.38 13.40
N LEU A 10 9.20 -1.50 14.40
CA LEU A 10 10.13 -0.36 14.39
C LEU A 10 11.60 -0.80 14.35
N ALA A 11 11.96 -1.92 14.99
CA ALA A 11 13.29 -2.48 14.89
C ALA A 11 13.61 -3.01 13.49
N ALA A 12 12.61 -3.51 12.76
CA ALA A 12 12.77 -3.95 11.39
C ALA A 12 12.96 -2.76 10.42
N ILE A 13 12.21 -1.66 10.60
CA ILE A 13 12.34 -0.46 9.77
C ILE A 13 13.59 0.35 10.16
N ALA A 14 13.94 0.45 11.43
CA ALA A 14 15.19 1.09 11.90
C ALA A 14 16.46 0.31 11.46
N ALA A 15 16.36 -0.99 11.20
CA ALA A 15 17.44 -1.79 10.63
C ALA A 15 17.61 -1.63 9.12
N ILE A 16 16.71 -0.90 8.44
CA ILE A 16 16.79 -0.56 7.01
C ILE A 16 17.69 0.66 6.77
N LEU A 17 18.10 1.40 7.81
CA LEU A 17 19.14 2.42 7.71
C LEU A 17 20.53 1.77 7.70
N PRO A 18 21.50 2.23 6.87
CA PRO A 18 22.55 1.42 6.32
C PRO A 18 23.61 1.00 7.34
N ALA A 19 23.65 -0.27 7.63
CA ALA A 19 24.85 -0.89 8.20
C ALA A 19 25.18 -2.15 7.40
N SER A 20 26.20 -2.03 6.54
CA SER A 20 27.09 -3.10 6.07
C SER A 20 26.51 -4.17 5.14
N ALA A 21 26.86 -4.06 3.85
CA ALA A 21 27.39 -5.10 2.94
C ALA A 21 26.86 -6.55 3.09
N ALA A 22 25.61 -6.77 2.79
CA ALA A 22 25.15 -7.95 2.05
C ALA A 22 24.59 -7.42 0.73
N VAL A 23 24.86 -8.10 -0.38
CA VAL A 23 24.27 -7.79 -1.68
C VAL A 23 22.76 -7.96 -1.55
N ARG A 24 22.09 -6.95 -1.01
CA ARG A 24 20.67 -6.74 -1.20
C ARG A 24 20.59 -6.11 -2.57
N THR A 25 19.94 -6.76 -3.51
CA THR A 25 19.36 -6.06 -4.65
C THR A 25 18.45 -5.00 -4.00
N SER A 26 18.96 -3.77 -3.88
CA SER A 26 18.18 -2.69 -3.32
C SER A 26 17.03 -2.44 -4.29
N LEU A 27 15.80 -2.74 -3.88
CA LEU A 27 14.64 -2.21 -4.56
C LEU A 27 14.86 -0.69 -4.65
N GLY A 28 14.71 -0.14 -5.84
CA GLY A 28 14.70 1.31 -6.07
C GLY A 28 13.27 1.81 -6.24
N ALA A 29 13.16 3.06 -6.66
CA ALA A 29 11.89 3.60 -7.12
C ALA A 29 11.30 2.69 -8.22
N PRO A 30 9.97 2.45 -8.22
CA PRO A 30 9.34 1.58 -9.18
C PRO A 30 9.41 2.15 -10.60
N ASP A 31 9.76 1.32 -11.58
CA ASP A 31 9.53 1.59 -12.98
C ASP A 31 8.07 1.21 -13.30
N LEU A 32 7.16 2.18 -13.19
CA LEU A 32 5.73 1.93 -13.32
C LEU A 32 5.33 1.50 -14.74
N ASP A 33 6.06 1.91 -15.78
CA ASP A 33 5.78 1.47 -17.16
C ASP A 33 6.19 0.01 -17.38
N ALA A 34 7.34 -0.39 -16.87
CA ALA A 34 7.76 -1.79 -16.87
C ALA A 34 6.81 -2.66 -16.04
N ILE A 35 6.36 -2.16 -14.87
CA ILE A 35 5.41 -2.87 -14.01
C ILE A 35 4.05 -2.99 -14.70
N ARG A 36 3.54 -1.92 -15.34
CA ARG A 36 2.29 -1.96 -16.11
C ARG A 36 2.34 -3.06 -17.16
N THR A 37 3.39 -3.04 -17.99
CA THR A 37 3.56 -4.02 -19.07
C THR A 37 3.61 -5.45 -18.52
N ALA A 38 4.42 -5.69 -17.50
CA ALA A 38 4.63 -7.03 -17.00
C ALA A 38 3.45 -7.56 -16.16
N SER A 39 2.73 -6.69 -15.43
CA SER A 39 1.60 -7.11 -14.59
C SER A 39 0.33 -7.44 -15.39
N THR A 40 0.23 -6.97 -16.64
CA THR A 40 -0.91 -7.22 -17.54
C THR A 40 -0.61 -8.26 -18.62
N ASP A 41 0.63 -8.72 -18.79
CA ASP A 41 1.02 -9.74 -19.76
C ASP A 41 0.96 -11.14 -19.11
N GLU A 42 0.07 -12.01 -19.61
CA GLU A 42 -0.10 -13.39 -19.14
C GLU A 42 1.18 -14.25 -19.27
N ALA A 43 2.07 -13.92 -20.22
CA ALA A 43 3.34 -14.62 -20.42
C ALA A 43 4.44 -14.14 -19.44
N SER A 44 4.21 -13.05 -18.73
CA SER A 44 5.17 -12.47 -17.80
C SER A 44 5.27 -13.29 -16.50
N PRO A 45 6.49 -13.47 -15.95
CA PRO A 45 6.65 -14.04 -14.61
C PRO A 45 6.09 -13.12 -13.50
N TYR A 46 5.79 -11.85 -13.84
CA TYR A 46 5.22 -10.86 -12.95
C TYR A 46 3.75 -10.54 -13.25
N TYR A 47 3.06 -11.43 -13.98
CA TYR A 47 1.64 -11.31 -14.23
C TYR A 47 0.85 -11.22 -12.92
N TYR A 48 0.02 -10.18 -12.77
CA TYR A 48 -0.60 -9.86 -11.49
C TYR A 48 -1.43 -11.02 -10.89
N PRO A 49 -2.30 -11.72 -11.66
CA PRO A 49 -3.05 -12.87 -11.13
C PRO A 49 -2.15 -13.98 -10.60
N THR A 50 -1.02 -14.25 -11.25
CA THR A 50 -0.05 -15.24 -10.76
C THR A 50 0.62 -14.80 -9.46
N LEU A 51 0.98 -13.52 -9.35
CA LEU A 51 1.54 -12.97 -8.12
C LEU A 51 0.50 -12.93 -6.99
N LEU A 52 -0.77 -12.64 -7.30
CA LEU A 52 -1.88 -12.68 -6.35
C LEU A 52 -2.09 -14.11 -5.82
N GLU A 53 -2.04 -15.12 -6.68
CA GLU A 53 -2.09 -16.51 -6.26
C GLU A 53 -0.95 -16.86 -5.30
N LYS A 54 0.30 -16.51 -5.64
CA LYS A 54 1.46 -16.70 -4.76
C LYS A 54 1.29 -15.97 -3.42
N PHE A 55 0.84 -14.71 -3.45
CA PHE A 55 0.60 -13.93 -2.23
C PHE A 55 -0.49 -14.56 -1.35
N SER A 56 -1.51 -15.18 -1.95
CA SER A 56 -2.63 -15.81 -1.23
C SER A 56 -2.20 -17.09 -0.49
N HIS A 57 -1.13 -17.75 -0.91
CA HIS A 57 -0.60 -18.92 -0.22
C HIS A 57 -0.03 -18.55 1.16
N ASN A 58 -0.16 -19.47 2.12
CA ASN A 58 0.38 -19.32 3.47
C ASN A 58 1.83 -19.79 3.53
N ASP A 59 2.70 -19.16 2.74
CA ASP A 59 4.13 -19.43 2.68
C ASP A 59 4.93 -18.12 2.54
N THR A 60 6.24 -18.21 2.34
CA THR A 60 7.18 -17.10 2.28
C THR A 60 8.08 -17.18 1.03
N VAL A 61 7.51 -17.60 -0.11
CA VAL A 61 8.29 -17.86 -1.33
C VAL A 61 8.45 -16.67 -2.26
N MET A 62 7.68 -15.59 -2.06
CA MET A 62 7.80 -14.39 -2.90
C MET A 62 9.10 -13.63 -2.62
N THR A 63 9.77 -13.21 -3.69
CA THR A 63 10.95 -12.34 -3.64
C THR A 63 10.57 -10.86 -3.48
N ASP A 64 11.53 -10.01 -3.07
CA ASP A 64 11.32 -8.55 -2.96
C ASP A 64 10.84 -7.93 -4.27
N VAL A 65 11.38 -8.39 -5.42
CA VAL A 65 10.98 -7.93 -6.75
C VAL A 65 9.53 -8.35 -7.06
N GLU A 66 9.15 -9.59 -6.75
CA GLU A 66 7.76 -10.03 -6.94
C GLU A 66 6.80 -9.25 -6.06
N PHE A 67 7.18 -8.88 -4.82
CA PHE A 67 6.39 -7.98 -3.97
C PHE A 67 6.26 -6.58 -4.58
N GLN A 68 7.31 -6.03 -5.19
CA GLN A 68 7.26 -4.74 -5.86
C GLN A 68 6.29 -4.77 -7.05
N TYR A 69 6.41 -5.78 -7.93
CA TYR A 69 5.50 -5.94 -9.06
C TYR A 69 4.07 -6.24 -8.63
N PHE A 70 3.88 -6.98 -7.54
CA PHE A 70 2.56 -7.26 -6.99
C PHE A 70 1.91 -5.99 -6.41
N TYR A 71 2.63 -5.24 -5.57
CA TYR A 71 2.09 -4.04 -4.94
C TYR A 71 1.71 -2.98 -5.98
N TYR A 72 2.66 -2.58 -6.82
CA TYR A 72 2.39 -1.55 -7.84
C TYR A 72 1.60 -2.06 -9.04
N GLY A 73 1.64 -3.34 -9.34
CA GLY A 73 0.84 -3.97 -10.39
C GLY A 73 -0.67 -3.87 -10.16
N ALA A 74 -1.09 -3.69 -8.90
CA ALA A 74 -2.49 -3.46 -8.56
C ALA A 74 -3.07 -2.20 -9.22
N LEU A 75 -2.26 -1.14 -9.44
CA LEU A 75 -2.65 0.09 -10.13
C LEU A 75 -3.24 -0.15 -11.53
N PHE A 76 -2.79 -1.21 -12.20
CA PHE A 76 -3.07 -1.48 -13.62
C PHE A 76 -4.12 -2.57 -13.82
N GLN A 77 -4.78 -3.02 -12.73
CA GLN A 77 -5.84 -4.01 -12.84
C GLN A 77 -7.18 -3.35 -13.22
N GLU A 78 -8.02 -4.12 -13.91
CA GLU A 78 -9.30 -3.62 -14.43
C GLU A 78 -10.24 -3.12 -13.31
N ASP A 79 -10.21 -3.78 -12.16
CA ASP A 79 -11.06 -3.47 -11.00
C ASP A 79 -10.44 -2.46 -10.03
N TYR A 80 -9.23 -1.95 -10.31
CA TYR A 80 -8.58 -0.95 -9.46
C TYR A 80 -9.35 0.38 -9.51
N ASP A 81 -9.75 0.86 -8.35
CA ASP A 81 -10.26 2.21 -8.12
C ASP A 81 -9.83 2.67 -6.72
N PRO A 82 -8.94 3.68 -6.62
CA PRO A 82 -8.37 4.11 -5.34
C PRO A 82 -9.39 4.77 -4.40
N TYR A 83 -10.48 5.30 -4.94
CA TYR A 83 -11.49 6.04 -4.17
C TYR A 83 -12.83 5.30 -4.04
N ARG A 84 -12.92 4.05 -4.53
CA ARG A 84 -14.15 3.27 -4.35
C ARG A 84 -14.47 3.06 -2.87
N GLU A 85 -15.74 2.87 -2.58
CA GLU A 85 -16.17 2.52 -1.23
C GLU A 85 -15.48 1.22 -0.76
N GLN A 86 -14.93 1.28 0.45
CA GLN A 86 -14.23 0.12 1.01
C GLN A 86 -15.20 -1.04 1.24
N THR A 87 -14.76 -2.23 0.87
CA THR A 87 -15.49 -3.47 1.16
C THR A 87 -15.78 -3.55 2.65
N ASP A 88 -17.05 -3.87 2.96
CA ASP A 88 -17.51 -4.05 4.34
C ASP A 88 -17.40 -2.77 5.23
N ALA A 89 -17.54 -1.57 4.61
CA ALA A 89 -17.45 -0.28 5.31
C ALA A 89 -18.41 -0.19 6.51
N ALA A 90 -19.63 -0.73 6.39
CA ALA A 90 -20.58 -0.76 7.49
C ALA A 90 -20.08 -1.56 8.70
N THR A 91 -19.47 -2.73 8.48
CA THR A 91 -18.83 -3.51 9.55
C THR A 91 -17.61 -2.80 10.11
N HIS A 92 -16.80 -2.14 9.26
CA HIS A 92 -15.67 -1.34 9.72
C HIS A 92 -16.10 -0.29 10.74
N MET A 93 -17.16 0.47 10.44
CA MET A 93 -17.72 1.49 11.36
C MET A 93 -18.16 0.90 12.70
N GLN A 94 -18.76 -0.30 12.70
CA GLN A 94 -19.14 -1.00 13.92
C GLN A 94 -17.94 -1.46 14.76
N LEU A 95 -16.81 -1.76 14.12
CA LEU A 95 -15.59 -2.23 14.78
C LEU A 95 -14.69 -1.09 15.29
N LEU A 96 -14.89 0.16 14.84
CA LEU A 96 -14.07 1.31 15.25
C LEU A 96 -13.84 1.40 16.78
N PRO A 97 -14.86 1.20 17.66
CA PRO A 97 -14.63 1.25 19.10
C PRO A 97 -13.68 0.17 19.61
N LEU A 98 -13.56 -0.96 18.89
CA LEU A 98 -12.68 -2.05 19.30
C LEU A 98 -11.21 -1.72 19.06
N PHE A 99 -10.89 -0.98 17.99
CA PHE A 99 -9.50 -0.62 17.65
C PHE A 99 -8.84 0.28 18.71
N ASN A 100 -9.64 0.94 19.56
CA ASN A 100 -9.15 1.72 20.70
C ASN A 100 -8.90 0.87 21.96
N LYS A 101 -9.28 -0.41 21.96
CA LYS A 101 -9.06 -1.30 23.10
C LYS A 101 -7.63 -1.82 23.14
N LYS A 102 -7.11 -2.01 24.34
CA LYS A 102 -5.78 -2.65 24.55
C LYS A 102 -5.78 -4.14 24.23
N GLU A 103 -6.90 -4.80 24.46
CA GLU A 103 -7.07 -6.24 24.26
C GLU A 103 -8.46 -6.53 23.74
N TRP A 104 -8.58 -7.52 22.90
CA TRP A 104 -9.84 -7.99 22.35
C TRP A 104 -10.26 -9.31 23.00
N SER A 105 -11.52 -9.42 23.37
CA SER A 105 -12.12 -10.71 23.76
C SER A 105 -12.09 -11.70 22.60
N ARG A 106 -12.30 -12.99 22.90
CA ARG A 106 -12.36 -14.04 21.85
C ARG A 106 -13.43 -13.75 20.79
N ALA A 107 -14.59 -13.20 21.19
CA ALA A 107 -15.65 -12.84 20.26
C ALA A 107 -15.25 -11.68 19.36
N GLU A 108 -14.65 -10.62 19.91
CA GLU A 108 -14.17 -9.46 19.17
C GLU A 108 -13.05 -9.84 18.19
N ARG A 109 -12.11 -10.70 18.60
CA ARG A 109 -11.08 -11.22 17.68
C ARG A 109 -11.67 -11.95 16.47
N ARG A 110 -12.74 -12.73 16.67
CA ARG A 110 -13.42 -13.40 15.54
C ARG A 110 -14.06 -12.39 14.58
N GLN A 111 -14.70 -11.34 15.11
CA GLN A 111 -15.29 -10.29 14.28
C GLN A 111 -14.25 -9.55 13.48
N ILE A 112 -13.15 -9.14 14.12
CA ILE A 112 -12.03 -8.44 13.48
C ILE A 112 -11.35 -9.33 12.44
N GLN A 113 -11.13 -10.62 12.76
CA GLN A 113 -10.58 -11.58 11.80
C GLN A 113 -11.45 -11.70 10.55
N ALA A 114 -12.74 -11.92 10.73
CA ALA A 114 -13.68 -12.06 9.61
C ALA A 114 -13.77 -10.80 8.75
N HIS A 115 -13.72 -9.62 9.37
CA HIS A 115 -13.66 -8.35 8.66
C HIS A 115 -12.35 -8.19 7.88
N ALA A 116 -11.21 -8.43 8.52
CA ALA A 116 -9.90 -8.32 7.89
C ALA A 116 -9.77 -9.28 6.70
N GLU A 117 -10.21 -10.54 6.86
CA GLU A 117 -10.20 -11.54 5.78
C GLU A 117 -11.05 -11.10 4.58
N ARG A 118 -12.25 -10.52 4.80
CA ARG A 118 -13.08 -9.98 3.70
C ARG A 118 -12.43 -8.81 2.99
N CYS A 119 -11.85 -7.87 3.75
CA CYS A 119 -11.16 -6.73 3.15
C CYS A 119 -9.92 -7.15 2.35
N LEU A 120 -9.20 -8.18 2.81
CA LEU A 120 -8.01 -8.69 2.12
C LEU A 120 -8.35 -9.53 0.87
N LEU A 121 -9.58 -10.02 0.72
CA LEU A 121 -10.04 -10.59 -0.55
C LEU A 121 -10.22 -9.52 -1.63
N ASP A 122 -10.54 -8.30 -1.24
CA ASP A 122 -10.75 -7.17 -2.13
C ASP A 122 -9.44 -6.38 -2.38
N ILE A 123 -8.75 -6.00 -1.31
CA ILE A 123 -7.44 -5.32 -1.36
C ILE A 123 -6.41 -6.16 -0.59
N PRO A 124 -5.75 -7.12 -1.25
CA PRO A 124 -4.82 -8.05 -0.59
C PRO A 124 -3.64 -7.36 0.11
N THR A 125 -3.28 -6.16 -0.35
CA THR A 125 -2.17 -5.35 0.18
C THR A 125 -2.57 -4.38 1.27
N ASN A 126 -3.82 -4.41 1.76
CA ASN A 126 -4.29 -3.49 2.80
C ASN A 126 -3.50 -3.64 4.10
N LEU A 127 -2.57 -2.71 4.36
CA LEU A 127 -1.60 -2.76 5.46
C LEU A 127 -2.26 -2.85 6.83
N ARG A 128 -3.37 -2.12 7.02
CA ARG A 128 -4.14 -2.11 8.28
C ARG A 128 -4.77 -3.47 8.57
N GLN A 129 -5.38 -4.07 7.55
CA GLN A 129 -6.05 -5.37 7.75
C GLN A 129 -5.05 -6.51 7.91
N LEU A 130 -3.90 -6.44 7.24
CA LEU A 130 -2.77 -7.35 7.50
C LEU A 130 -2.33 -7.26 8.98
N THR A 131 -2.17 -6.04 9.50
CA THR A 131 -1.79 -5.80 10.90
C THR A 131 -2.82 -6.36 11.88
N ASN A 132 -4.11 -6.14 11.62
CA ASN A 132 -5.21 -6.68 12.43
C ASN A 132 -5.19 -8.21 12.46
N LEU A 133 -4.97 -8.82 11.28
CA LEU A 133 -4.94 -10.28 11.16
C LEU A 133 -3.74 -10.90 11.89
N ILE A 134 -2.56 -10.30 11.78
CA ILE A 134 -1.35 -10.69 12.52
C ILE A 134 -1.63 -10.70 14.02
N TYR A 135 -2.14 -9.59 14.54
CA TYR A 135 -2.45 -9.47 15.97
C TYR A 135 -3.47 -10.52 16.44
N VAL A 136 -4.53 -10.77 15.66
CA VAL A 136 -5.52 -11.80 15.98
C VAL A 136 -4.90 -13.19 15.99
N TYR A 137 -4.04 -13.51 15.04
CA TYR A 137 -3.38 -14.84 15.02
C TYR A 137 -2.45 -15.03 16.20
N GLU A 138 -1.67 -14.00 16.59
CA GLU A 138 -0.83 -14.04 17.78
C GLU A 138 -1.66 -14.26 19.06
N GLN A 139 -2.73 -13.49 19.25
CA GLN A 139 -3.61 -13.60 20.41
C GLN A 139 -4.37 -14.95 20.46
N ASN A 140 -4.52 -15.61 19.34
CA ASN A 140 -5.12 -16.95 19.25
C ASN A 140 -4.08 -18.09 19.31
N GLY A 141 -2.78 -17.78 19.51
CA GLY A 141 -1.69 -18.75 19.58
C GLY A 141 -1.31 -19.36 18.21
N LYS A 142 -1.81 -18.80 17.10
CA LYS A 142 -1.50 -19.23 15.72
C LYS A 142 -0.21 -18.55 15.23
N VAL A 143 0.90 -18.79 15.96
CA VAL A 143 2.16 -18.06 15.78
C VAL A 143 2.76 -18.21 14.37
N ASP A 144 2.65 -19.40 13.78
CA ASP A 144 3.23 -19.64 12.45
C ASP A 144 2.45 -18.87 11.36
N LEU A 145 1.12 -18.81 11.45
CA LEU A 145 0.32 -17.96 10.57
C LEU A 145 0.66 -16.46 10.78
N ALA A 146 0.76 -16.03 12.03
CA ALA A 146 1.16 -14.64 12.32
C ALA A 146 2.51 -14.28 11.68
N ARG A 147 3.50 -15.19 11.71
CA ARG A 147 4.81 -14.98 11.07
C ARG A 147 4.72 -14.87 9.55
N ILE A 148 3.90 -15.69 8.90
CA ILE A 148 3.69 -15.63 7.44
C ILE A 148 3.08 -14.28 7.06
N TRP A 149 2.04 -13.84 7.74
CA TRP A 149 1.41 -12.55 7.47
C TRP A 149 2.33 -11.37 7.82
N GLN A 150 3.14 -11.49 8.89
CA GLN A 150 4.17 -10.50 9.21
C GLN A 150 5.25 -10.40 8.14
N TYR A 151 5.68 -11.53 7.55
CA TYR A 151 6.59 -11.55 6.41
C TYR A 151 6.01 -10.75 5.23
N LYS A 152 4.74 -11.02 4.86
CA LYS A 152 4.06 -10.29 3.79
C LYS A 152 3.99 -8.79 4.06
N LEU A 153 3.56 -8.40 5.26
CA LEU A 153 3.48 -7.00 5.66
C LEU A 153 4.85 -6.31 5.59
N ASN A 154 5.90 -6.96 6.09
CA ASN A 154 7.25 -6.40 6.09
C ASN A 154 7.78 -6.14 4.67
N HIS A 155 7.47 -7.02 3.71
CA HIS A 155 7.89 -6.84 2.32
C HIS A 155 7.09 -5.72 1.63
N LEU A 156 5.80 -5.57 1.90
CA LEU A 156 5.02 -4.43 1.40
C LEU A 156 5.55 -3.11 1.94
N LEU A 157 5.87 -3.04 3.25
CA LEU A 157 6.50 -1.85 3.84
C LEU A 157 7.88 -1.58 3.24
N LEU A 158 8.68 -2.62 2.96
CA LEU A 158 9.96 -2.49 2.28
C LEU A 158 9.80 -1.93 0.87
N VAL A 159 8.82 -2.39 0.12
CA VAL A 159 8.51 -1.89 -1.24
C VAL A 159 8.21 -0.39 -1.20
N ILE A 160 7.32 0.06 -0.30
CA ILE A 160 7.00 1.49 -0.15
C ILE A 160 8.24 2.27 0.28
N ALA A 161 8.95 1.81 1.32
CA ALA A 161 10.15 2.47 1.84
C ALA A 161 11.27 2.59 0.81
N SER A 162 11.38 1.63 -0.11
CA SER A 162 12.42 1.61 -1.16
C SER A 162 12.13 2.57 -2.31
N SER A 163 10.91 3.08 -2.43
CA SER A 163 10.53 3.99 -3.51
C SER A 163 11.10 5.41 -3.34
N GLY A 164 11.49 5.79 -2.11
CA GLY A 164 12.02 7.12 -1.81
C GLY A 164 12.40 7.27 -0.35
N ASN A 165 12.51 8.53 0.10
CA ASN A 165 12.70 8.88 1.51
C ASN A 165 11.62 9.82 2.07
N GLY A 166 10.68 10.24 1.22
CA GLY A 166 9.55 11.10 1.58
C GLY A 166 9.91 12.54 1.97
N LEU A 167 11.16 12.99 1.79
CA LEU A 167 11.60 14.30 2.29
C LEU A 167 11.34 15.44 1.29
N THR A 168 11.28 15.15 0.02
CA THR A 168 10.96 16.10 -1.05
C THR A 168 9.98 15.48 -2.05
N PRO A 169 9.29 16.26 -2.89
CA PRO A 169 8.43 15.71 -3.95
C PRO A 169 9.16 14.75 -4.89
N GLU A 170 10.44 15.01 -5.22
CA GLU A 170 11.24 14.17 -6.11
C GLU A 170 11.65 12.85 -5.47
N THR A 171 11.68 12.79 -4.16
CA THR A 171 12.01 11.60 -3.37
C THR A 171 10.82 11.08 -2.55
N ALA A 172 9.61 11.47 -2.95
CA ALA A 172 8.37 11.05 -2.32
C ALA A 172 8.21 9.53 -2.34
N TRP A 173 7.59 8.97 -1.31
CA TRP A 173 7.20 7.57 -1.32
C TRP A 173 6.04 7.35 -2.29
N VAL A 174 6.09 6.29 -3.06
CA VAL A 174 5.04 5.92 -4.01
C VAL A 174 4.07 4.96 -3.34
N VAL A 175 2.78 5.25 -3.41
CA VAL A 175 1.71 4.42 -2.83
C VAL A 175 0.65 4.07 -3.87
N VAL A 176 -0.11 3.00 -3.59
CA VAL A 176 -1.14 2.47 -4.48
C VAL A 176 -2.53 2.91 -4.04
N TYR A 177 -2.74 3.12 -2.74
CA TYR A 177 -4.01 3.59 -2.18
C TYR A 177 -3.77 4.77 -1.24
N PRO A 178 -4.70 5.76 -1.16
CA PRO A 178 -4.54 6.91 -0.25
C PRO A 178 -4.39 6.50 1.22
N GLN A 179 -5.03 5.42 1.63
CA GLN A 179 -4.92 4.90 3.00
C GLN A 179 -3.51 4.39 3.34
N ASP A 180 -2.72 3.95 2.34
CA ASP A 180 -1.38 3.44 2.55
C ASP A 180 -0.43 4.51 3.12
N GLU A 181 -0.64 5.78 2.81
CA GLU A 181 0.12 6.91 3.36
C GLU A 181 0.07 6.92 4.88
N TYR A 182 -1.14 6.86 5.41
CA TYR A 182 -1.37 6.89 6.86
C TYR A 182 -0.95 5.59 7.54
N ASP A 183 -1.24 4.47 6.91
CA ASP A 183 -0.92 3.15 7.46
C ASP A 183 0.59 2.91 7.47
N PHE A 184 1.30 3.33 6.41
CA PHE A 184 2.77 3.27 6.34
C PHE A 184 3.42 4.14 7.43
N LEU A 185 2.97 5.38 7.60
CA LEU A 185 3.47 6.27 8.65
C LEU A 185 3.19 5.70 10.05
N ASN A 186 1.97 5.26 10.30
CA ASN A 186 1.59 4.68 11.60
C ASN A 186 2.42 3.43 11.93
N LEU A 187 2.64 2.55 10.97
CA LEU A 187 3.47 1.35 11.12
C LEU A 187 4.96 1.69 11.29
N SER A 188 5.38 2.85 10.78
CA SER A 188 6.71 3.44 11.02
C SER A 188 6.80 4.19 12.35
N GLY A 189 5.73 4.19 13.17
CA GLY A 189 5.67 4.87 14.46
C GLY A 189 5.61 6.40 14.34
N ILE A 190 5.10 6.90 13.21
CA ILE A 190 4.90 8.31 12.90
C ILE A 190 3.40 8.56 12.90
N THR A 191 2.94 9.59 13.60
CA THR A 191 1.53 9.94 13.70
C THR A 191 1.23 11.12 12.79
N ALA A 192 0.36 10.92 11.81
CA ALA A 192 -0.14 11.97 10.94
C ALA A 192 -0.99 12.98 11.74
N LYS A 193 -0.90 14.25 11.37
CA LYS A 193 -1.63 15.36 11.98
C LYS A 193 -2.57 16.03 10.99
N ASP A 194 -2.11 16.26 9.77
CA ASP A 194 -2.82 16.97 8.71
C ASP A 194 -2.32 16.52 7.34
N GLN A 195 -3.03 16.87 6.27
CA GLN A 195 -2.67 16.57 4.88
C GLN A 195 -2.83 17.81 4.02
N GLN A 196 -1.89 18.02 3.11
CA GLN A 196 -1.92 19.09 2.11
C GLN A 196 -1.56 18.51 0.75
N PHE A 197 -2.38 18.78 -0.27
CA PHE A 197 -2.01 18.45 -1.63
C PHE A 197 -0.92 19.39 -2.13
N THR A 198 0.14 18.83 -2.66
CA THR A 198 1.26 19.54 -3.28
C THR A 198 1.26 19.28 -4.79
N PRO A 199 0.85 20.25 -5.62
CA PRO A 199 0.84 20.08 -7.05
C PRO A 199 2.24 19.70 -7.61
N PRO A 200 2.30 18.88 -8.70
CA PRO A 200 1.15 18.41 -9.46
C PRO A 200 0.51 17.13 -8.90
N SER A 201 1.20 16.36 -8.07
CA SER A 201 0.78 14.99 -7.79
C SER A 201 1.34 14.38 -6.49
N CYS A 202 1.60 15.20 -5.49
CA CYS A 202 2.04 14.71 -4.20
C CYS A 202 1.07 15.11 -3.08
N ASP A 203 0.88 14.20 -2.13
CA ASP A 203 0.35 14.53 -0.84
C ASP A 203 1.48 14.79 0.14
N TYR A 204 1.37 15.86 0.92
CA TYR A 204 2.27 16.19 2.02
C TYR A 204 1.55 15.93 3.34
N ILE A 205 1.97 14.87 4.03
CA ILE A 205 1.39 14.50 5.32
C ILE A 205 2.19 15.15 6.43
N ILE A 206 1.59 16.13 7.10
CA ILE A 206 2.14 16.80 8.27
C ILE A 206 2.07 15.84 9.46
N VAL A 207 3.12 15.74 10.24
CA VAL A 207 3.23 14.76 11.32
C VAL A 207 3.48 15.39 12.69
N ASN A 208 3.15 14.66 13.74
CA ASN A 208 3.53 15.01 15.10
C ASN A 208 5.04 14.77 15.27
N ARG A 209 5.84 15.84 15.32
CA ARG A 209 7.29 15.76 15.46
C ARG A 209 7.67 15.17 16.81
N LYS A 210 8.58 14.20 16.80
CA LYS A 210 9.15 13.61 18.03
C LYS A 210 10.25 14.49 18.65
N THR A 211 10.99 15.21 17.78
CA THR A 211 12.08 16.13 18.15
C THR A 211 12.07 17.33 17.21
N GLU A 212 12.75 18.41 17.58
CA GLU A 212 12.88 19.58 16.70
C GLU A 212 13.62 19.29 15.39
N SER A 213 14.49 18.28 15.40
CA SER A 213 15.23 17.82 14.21
C SER A 213 14.45 16.85 13.34
N SER A 214 13.28 16.35 13.78
CA SER A 214 12.44 15.49 12.97
C SER A 214 11.76 16.28 11.85
N PRO A 215 11.53 15.68 10.67
CA PRO A 215 10.77 16.33 9.59
C PRO A 215 9.38 16.79 10.06
N GLU A 216 8.88 17.87 9.48
CA GLU A 216 7.53 18.39 9.75
C GLU A 216 6.46 17.56 9.07
N GLY A 217 6.82 16.89 7.99
CA GLY A 217 5.95 16.02 7.22
C GLY A 217 6.72 15.21 6.19
N TYR A 218 5.99 14.43 5.43
CA TYR A 218 6.52 13.56 4.40
C TYR A 218 5.66 13.63 3.14
N TYR A 219 6.32 13.51 1.98
CA TYR A 219 5.69 13.51 0.66
C TYR A 219 5.38 12.10 0.21
N PHE A 220 4.18 11.94 -0.35
CA PHE A 220 3.74 10.74 -1.05
C PHE A 220 3.41 11.07 -2.49
N ASN A 221 3.95 10.32 -3.43
CA ASN A 221 3.66 10.46 -4.85
C ASN A 221 2.41 9.65 -5.19
N ILE A 222 1.36 10.35 -5.60
CA ILE A 222 0.06 9.81 -5.97
C ILE A 222 -0.26 10.03 -7.46
N ALA A 223 0.73 10.36 -8.28
CA ALA A 223 0.56 10.68 -9.69
C ALA A 223 -0.16 9.57 -10.46
N GLU A 224 0.34 8.33 -10.34
CA GLU A 224 -0.25 7.20 -11.07
C GLU A 224 -1.63 6.81 -10.50
N LEU A 225 -1.84 6.94 -9.19
CA LEU A 225 -3.12 6.74 -8.54
C LEU A 225 -4.18 7.69 -9.11
N ILE A 226 -3.88 8.99 -9.18
CA ILE A 226 -4.75 10.02 -9.78
C ILE A 226 -5.00 9.71 -11.26
N ARG A 227 -3.92 9.38 -12.00
CA ARG A 227 -4.03 9.05 -13.43
C ARG A 227 -4.95 7.87 -13.68
N GLN A 228 -4.81 6.77 -12.93
CA GLN A 228 -5.66 5.58 -13.07
C GLN A 228 -7.11 5.87 -12.69
N TYR A 229 -7.35 6.74 -11.72
CA TYR A 229 -8.69 7.19 -11.37
C TYR A 229 -9.36 7.90 -12.56
N TYR A 230 -8.70 8.89 -13.16
CA TYR A 230 -9.29 9.64 -14.29
C TYR A 230 -9.42 8.84 -15.59
N ILE A 231 -8.58 7.82 -15.80
CA ILE A 231 -8.79 6.87 -16.91
C ILE A 231 -10.15 6.16 -16.76
N LYS A 232 -10.56 5.83 -15.53
CA LYS A 232 -11.83 5.15 -15.25
C LYS A 232 -13.01 6.11 -15.08
N HIS A 233 -12.74 7.36 -14.75
CA HIS A 233 -13.73 8.43 -14.55
C HIS A 233 -13.49 9.61 -15.51
N PRO A 234 -13.55 9.39 -16.85
CA PRO A 234 -13.17 10.41 -17.83
C PRO A 234 -14.03 11.67 -17.77
N SER A 235 -15.30 11.56 -17.34
CA SER A 235 -16.17 12.73 -17.17
C SER A 235 -15.74 13.70 -16.08
N GLU A 236 -14.91 13.24 -15.14
CA GLU A 236 -14.38 14.07 -14.06
C GLU A 236 -13.00 14.64 -14.40
N ALA A 237 -12.34 14.09 -15.44
CA ALA A 237 -11.03 14.54 -15.90
C ALA A 237 -11.09 15.93 -16.56
N ASP A 238 -12.20 16.27 -17.22
CA ASP A 238 -12.38 17.54 -17.92
C ASP A 238 -12.43 18.74 -16.95
N ASP A 239 -12.84 18.52 -15.70
CA ASP A 239 -12.90 19.54 -14.65
C ASP A 239 -11.60 19.63 -13.84
N ALA A 240 -10.70 18.66 -13.97
CA ALA A 240 -9.44 18.58 -13.25
C ALA A 240 -8.29 19.08 -14.13
N GLN A 241 -7.48 20.02 -13.64
CA GLN A 241 -6.20 20.35 -14.26
C GLN A 241 -5.22 19.18 -14.11
N LEU A 242 -5.28 18.21 -15.04
CA LEU A 242 -4.32 17.10 -15.07
C LEU A 242 -2.91 17.61 -15.43
N PRO A 243 -1.84 16.99 -14.94
CA PRO A 243 -0.49 17.23 -15.43
C PRO A 243 -0.42 16.98 -16.95
N ASP A 244 0.29 17.85 -17.71
CA ASP A 244 0.34 17.88 -19.18
C ASP A 244 0.86 16.59 -19.88
N ASP A 245 1.26 15.56 -19.15
CA ASP A 245 1.85 14.31 -19.68
C ASP A 245 0.85 13.14 -19.83
N ALA A 246 -0.44 13.35 -19.74
CA ALA A 246 -1.42 12.29 -20.00
C ALA A 246 -1.45 11.94 -21.50
N PRO A 247 -1.23 10.66 -21.92
CA PRO A 247 -1.33 10.26 -23.31
C PRO A 247 -2.76 10.50 -23.80
N GLN A 248 -2.93 11.43 -24.72
CA GLN A 248 -4.19 11.60 -25.45
C GLN A 248 -4.33 10.41 -26.40
N GLU A 249 -5.18 9.45 -26.10
CA GLU A 249 -5.63 8.48 -27.07
C GLU A 249 -6.40 9.23 -28.16
N GLN A 250 -5.77 9.32 -29.35
CA GLN A 250 -6.45 9.85 -30.52
C GLN A 250 -7.61 8.89 -30.88
N PRO A 251 -8.83 9.37 -31.07
CA PRO A 251 -9.92 8.54 -31.53
C PRO A 251 -9.57 7.95 -32.91
N GLN A 252 -9.51 6.62 -32.96
CA GLN A 252 -9.35 5.92 -34.25
C GLN A 252 -10.50 6.31 -35.17
N SER A 253 -10.17 7.08 -36.18
CA SER A 253 -11.10 7.40 -37.26
C SER A 253 -11.43 6.11 -38.02
N THR A 254 -12.58 5.53 -37.76
CA THR A 254 -13.18 4.53 -38.63
C THR A 254 -13.70 5.27 -39.86
N ASP A 255 -12.91 5.28 -40.92
CA ASP A 255 -13.32 5.73 -42.24
C ASP A 255 -14.11 4.58 -42.89
N PRO A 256 -15.37 4.73 -43.19
CA PRO A 256 -16.11 3.72 -43.94
C PRO A 256 -15.83 3.93 -45.43
N GLN A 257 -14.94 3.11 -45.99
CA GLN A 257 -14.80 3.04 -47.43
C GLN A 257 -15.96 2.22 -48.02
N GLN A 258 -16.53 2.82 -48.99
CA GLN A 258 -17.54 2.38 -49.95
C GLN A 258 -17.32 1.01 -50.58
#